data_7d600ecdd37f4f8774ebf680e66ddcdc
#
_entry.id   7d600ecdd37f4f8774ebf680e66ddcdc
#
_cell.length_a   1.000
_cell.length_b   1.000
_cell.length_c   1.000
_cell.angle_alpha   90.00
_cell.angle_beta   90.00
_cell.angle_gamma   90.00
#
_symmetry.space_group_name_H-M   'P 1'
#
loop_
_entity.id
_entity.type
_entity.pdbx_description
1 polymer ?
#
loop_
_entity_poly.entity_id
_entity_poly.type
_entity_poly.pdbx_seq_one_letter_code
_entity_poly.pdbx_strand_id
1 'polypeptide(L)'
;MTSELQTEGLAHEMLVDAFSKQSLFAEKSWRLSPKAYPLTSKQVREIESIGRACLEFLRAKEILYKKSTSNENLLRNEKLEAPWVAEYFERGKPTALVEHGLSNAVSGEIPFILRPDLLITEDGFALTELDSVPGGVGLTAFLNRLFEGGPQEVIGEGDKMLKCFYKALAAKCPELDLPFIAILVSEEAATYRPEMEWLAMQLQREGRRVFVFSPDEVMPLGNSLCVDIEGNPQKIDIIYRFFELFDLPNIPVSKYFFKALEGWSVKLTPPMRHFQE
;
A
#
# COMPACT_ATOMS: atom_id res chain seq x y z
N MET A 1 -41.32 -26.64 -2.29
CA MET A 1 -40.62 -26.55 -0.98
C MET A 1 -39.15 -26.36 -1.30
N THR A 2 -38.76 -25.13 -1.47
CA THR A 2 -37.35 -24.72 -1.66
C THR A 2 -36.71 -24.66 -0.29
N SER A 3 -35.75 -25.55 -0.02
CA SER A 3 -34.94 -25.51 1.17
C SER A 3 -34.12 -24.24 1.11
N GLU A 4 -34.48 -23.23 1.89
CA GLU A 4 -33.59 -22.14 2.26
C GLU A 4 -32.41 -22.76 3.01
N LEU A 5 -31.27 -22.88 2.33
CA LEU A 5 -29.99 -23.06 2.96
C LEU A 5 -29.74 -21.83 3.83
N GLN A 6 -30.10 -21.91 5.10
CA GLN A 6 -29.68 -20.99 6.12
C GLN A 6 -28.15 -21.10 6.17
N THR A 7 -27.46 -20.23 5.44
CA THR A 7 -26.03 -19.98 5.64
C THR A 7 -25.90 -19.33 7.02
N GLU A 8 -25.60 -20.13 8.02
CA GLU A 8 -25.29 -19.63 9.38
C GLU A 8 -24.05 -18.72 9.26
N GLY A 9 -24.25 -17.43 9.47
CA GLY A 9 -23.17 -16.45 9.62
C GLY A 9 -22.55 -16.56 11.00
N LEU A 10 -21.48 -15.80 11.26
CA LEU A 10 -20.94 -15.61 12.60
C LEU A 10 -22.01 -14.97 13.49
N ALA A 11 -22.08 -15.36 14.75
CA ALA A 11 -22.96 -14.69 15.69
C ALA A 11 -22.53 -13.22 15.83
N HIS A 12 -23.48 -12.29 15.76
CA HIS A 12 -23.18 -10.84 15.82
C HIS A 12 -22.40 -10.47 17.11
N GLU A 13 -22.76 -11.10 18.24
CA GLU A 13 -22.08 -10.91 19.52
C GLU A 13 -20.60 -11.31 19.49
N MET A 14 -20.27 -12.40 18.79
CA MET A 14 -18.86 -12.83 18.60
C MET A 14 -18.05 -11.81 17.80
N LEU A 15 -18.63 -11.20 16.78
CA LEU A 15 -18.00 -10.14 16.00
C LEU A 15 -17.74 -8.91 16.87
N VAL A 16 -18.76 -8.44 17.60
CA VAL A 16 -18.64 -7.29 18.50
C VAL A 16 -17.56 -7.53 19.56
N ASP A 17 -17.54 -8.71 20.17
CA ASP A 17 -16.54 -9.09 21.15
C ASP A 17 -15.13 -9.14 20.55
N ALA A 18 -14.97 -9.74 19.37
CA ALA A 18 -13.68 -9.80 18.67
C ALA A 18 -13.14 -8.42 18.31
N PHE A 19 -14.00 -7.52 17.83
CA PHE A 19 -13.63 -6.14 17.52
C PHE A 19 -13.27 -5.34 18.77
N SER A 20 -14.03 -5.47 19.85
CA SER A 20 -13.79 -4.73 21.10
C SER A 20 -12.45 -5.07 21.78
N LYS A 21 -11.89 -6.25 21.49
CA LYS A 21 -10.60 -6.70 21.99
C LYS A 21 -9.40 -6.21 21.19
N GLN A 22 -9.62 -5.51 20.08
CA GLN A 22 -8.54 -5.04 19.21
C GLN A 22 -8.40 -3.52 19.28
N SER A 23 -7.20 -3.04 19.62
CA SER A 23 -6.85 -1.60 19.55
C SER A 23 -7.01 -1.00 18.16
N LEU A 24 -6.86 -1.81 17.13
CA LEU A 24 -7.10 -1.47 15.71
C LEU A 24 -8.45 -0.79 15.47
N PHE A 25 -9.45 -1.07 16.31
CA PHE A 25 -10.82 -0.59 16.11
C PHE A 25 -11.32 0.34 17.22
N ALA A 26 -10.47 0.73 18.16
CA ALA A 26 -10.88 1.43 19.38
C ALA A 26 -11.67 2.73 19.13
N GLU A 27 -11.38 3.42 18.01
CA GLU A 27 -12.05 4.69 17.66
C GLU A 27 -12.99 4.55 16.45
N LYS A 28 -13.26 3.32 15.99
CA LYS A 28 -14.07 3.08 14.79
C LYS A 28 -15.46 2.58 15.19
N SER A 29 -16.50 3.18 14.57
CA SER A 29 -17.86 2.71 14.69
C SER A 29 -18.34 2.20 13.32
N TRP A 30 -18.32 0.88 13.13
CA TRP A 30 -18.81 0.25 11.92
C TRP A 30 -20.04 -0.60 12.19
N ARG A 31 -20.88 -0.75 11.18
CA ARG A 31 -21.91 -1.80 11.19
C ARG A 31 -21.23 -3.11 10.80
N LEU A 32 -21.27 -4.08 11.70
CA LEU A 32 -20.69 -5.38 11.50
C LEU A 32 -21.70 -6.33 10.84
N SER A 33 -21.36 -6.88 9.70
CA SER A 33 -22.15 -7.92 9.05
C SER A 33 -21.73 -9.29 9.56
N PRO A 34 -22.67 -10.14 9.99
CA PRO A 34 -22.38 -11.52 10.36
C PRO A 34 -22.05 -12.42 9.16
N LYS A 35 -22.22 -11.93 7.95
CA LYS A 35 -21.94 -12.66 6.70
C LYS A 35 -20.91 -11.91 5.88
N ALA A 36 -19.96 -12.67 5.32
CA ALA A 36 -19.04 -12.15 4.31
C ALA A 36 -19.83 -11.71 3.06
N TYR A 37 -19.33 -10.68 2.37
CA TYR A 37 -19.91 -10.23 1.12
C TYR A 37 -19.72 -11.31 0.03
N PRO A 38 -20.81 -11.80 -0.60
CA PRO A 38 -20.71 -12.87 -1.59
C PRO A 38 -20.19 -12.31 -2.92
N LEU A 39 -19.16 -12.95 -3.48
CA LEU A 39 -18.69 -12.68 -4.84
C LEU A 39 -18.98 -13.89 -5.73
N THR A 40 -19.52 -13.64 -6.90
CA THR A 40 -19.63 -14.67 -7.94
C THR A 40 -18.27 -14.96 -8.58
N SER A 41 -18.08 -16.15 -9.14
CA SER A 41 -16.85 -16.47 -9.88
C SER A 41 -16.59 -15.51 -11.06
N LYS A 42 -17.63 -14.90 -11.65
CA LYS A 42 -17.49 -13.87 -12.67
C LYS A 42 -16.85 -12.62 -12.08
N GLN A 43 -17.36 -12.13 -10.94
CA GLN A 43 -16.84 -10.96 -10.25
C GLN A 43 -15.38 -11.15 -9.80
N VAL A 44 -15.03 -12.32 -9.28
CA VAL A 44 -13.64 -12.63 -8.91
C VAL A 44 -12.70 -12.49 -10.11
N ARG A 45 -13.04 -13.11 -11.24
CA ARG A 45 -12.24 -12.99 -12.47
C ARG A 45 -12.15 -11.55 -12.99
N GLU A 46 -13.23 -10.79 -12.85
CA GLU A 46 -13.25 -9.37 -13.24
C GLU A 46 -12.29 -8.55 -12.36
N ILE A 47 -12.32 -8.74 -11.03
CA ILE A 47 -11.40 -8.09 -10.09
C ILE A 47 -9.95 -8.45 -10.42
N GLU A 48 -9.64 -9.70 -10.70
CA GLU A 48 -8.30 -10.12 -11.14
C GLU A 48 -7.87 -9.43 -12.45
N SER A 49 -8.79 -9.23 -13.38
CA SER A 49 -8.55 -8.51 -14.62
C SER A 49 -8.28 -7.03 -14.37
N ILE A 50 -9.06 -6.40 -13.48
CA ILE A 50 -8.85 -5.00 -13.05
C ILE A 50 -7.47 -4.85 -12.43
N GLY A 51 -7.04 -5.77 -11.56
CA GLY A 51 -5.70 -5.74 -10.97
C GLY A 51 -4.57 -5.73 -12.02
N ARG A 52 -4.70 -6.53 -13.09
CA ARG A 52 -3.75 -6.50 -14.21
C ARG A 52 -3.80 -5.18 -14.97
N ALA A 53 -5.00 -4.66 -15.24
CA ALA A 53 -5.19 -3.39 -15.92
C ALA A 53 -4.60 -2.20 -15.13
N CYS A 54 -4.67 -2.23 -13.80
CA CYS A 54 -4.03 -1.21 -12.94
C CYS A 54 -2.51 -1.15 -13.15
N LEU A 55 -1.83 -2.30 -13.28
CA LEU A 55 -0.40 -2.35 -13.56
C LEU A 55 -0.06 -1.77 -14.95
N GLU A 56 -0.86 -2.11 -15.95
CA GLU A 56 -0.71 -1.56 -17.30
C GLU A 56 -0.97 -0.05 -17.33
N PHE A 57 -1.97 0.42 -16.57
CA PHE A 57 -2.26 1.84 -16.42
C PHE A 57 -1.09 2.62 -15.81
N LEU A 58 -0.47 2.11 -14.73
CA LEU A 58 0.69 2.77 -14.13
C LEU A 58 1.87 2.87 -15.11
N ARG A 59 2.13 1.82 -15.88
CA ARG A 59 3.17 1.82 -16.93
C ARG A 59 2.86 2.80 -18.05
N ALA A 60 1.61 2.82 -18.49
CA ALA A 60 1.16 3.77 -19.52
C ALA A 60 1.27 5.22 -19.04
N LYS A 61 0.90 5.49 -17.77
CA LYS A 61 1.02 6.80 -17.13
C LYS A 61 2.49 7.26 -17.07
N GLU A 62 3.43 6.38 -16.76
CA GLU A 62 4.86 6.70 -16.79
C GLU A 62 5.34 7.07 -18.20
N ILE A 63 4.96 6.28 -19.21
CA ILE A 63 5.35 6.56 -20.60
C ILE A 63 4.77 7.90 -21.05
N LEU A 64 3.50 8.14 -20.77
CA LEU A 64 2.80 9.38 -21.08
C LEU A 64 3.49 10.57 -20.43
N TYR A 65 3.80 10.50 -19.14
CA TYR A 65 4.45 11.56 -18.40
C TYR A 65 5.86 11.84 -18.96
N LYS A 66 6.70 10.81 -19.15
CA LYS A 66 8.06 10.98 -19.71
C LYS A 66 8.05 11.60 -21.09
N LYS A 67 7.14 11.21 -21.97
CA LYS A 67 7.00 11.82 -23.30
C LYS A 67 6.52 13.27 -23.24
N SER A 68 5.64 13.56 -22.29
CA SER A 68 5.18 14.92 -22.04
C SER A 68 6.31 15.85 -21.60
N THR A 69 7.20 15.40 -20.70
CA THR A 69 8.35 16.21 -20.24
C THR A 69 9.39 16.47 -21.34
N SER A 70 9.54 15.55 -22.29
CA SER A 70 10.48 15.67 -23.42
C SER A 70 9.89 16.32 -24.67
N ASN A 71 8.62 16.73 -24.63
CA ASN A 71 7.86 17.23 -25.79
C ASN A 71 7.86 16.26 -26.98
N GLU A 72 7.91 14.95 -26.69
CA GLU A 72 7.82 13.93 -27.70
C GLU A 72 6.36 13.63 -28.06
N ASN A 73 6.13 13.25 -29.33
CA ASN A 73 4.82 12.79 -29.76
C ASN A 73 4.38 11.55 -28.99
N LEU A 74 3.20 11.61 -28.39
CA LEU A 74 2.66 10.56 -27.52
C LEU A 74 2.27 9.30 -28.28
N LEU A 75 1.79 9.46 -29.47
CA LEU A 75 1.37 8.39 -30.35
C LEU A 75 2.04 8.59 -31.72
N ARG A 76 1.88 7.64 -32.63
CA ARG A 76 2.29 7.75 -34.05
C ARG A 76 1.58 8.89 -34.79
N ASN A 77 0.80 9.69 -34.08
CA ASN A 77 0.09 10.85 -34.60
C ASN A 77 0.77 12.12 -34.12
N GLU A 78 1.45 12.81 -35.01
CA GLU A 78 2.18 14.06 -34.76
C GLU A 78 1.32 15.19 -34.16
N LYS A 79 -0.01 15.05 -34.17
CA LYS A 79 -0.94 16.03 -33.62
C LYS A 79 -1.27 15.79 -32.13
N LEU A 80 -0.78 14.69 -31.52
CA LEU A 80 -1.05 14.35 -30.13
C LEU A 80 0.16 14.63 -29.25
N GLU A 81 0.55 15.90 -29.19
CA GLU A 81 1.41 16.40 -28.12
C GLU A 81 0.56 16.69 -26.88
N ALA A 82 1.03 16.30 -25.72
CA ALA A 82 0.32 16.58 -24.47
C ALA A 82 1.28 17.16 -23.40
N PRO A 83 1.89 18.32 -23.65
CA PRO A 83 2.79 18.96 -22.68
C PRO A 83 2.08 19.29 -21.37
N TRP A 84 0.77 19.50 -21.40
CA TRP A 84 -0.08 19.76 -20.24
C TRP A 84 -0.09 18.63 -19.23
N VAL A 85 0.25 17.38 -19.61
CA VAL A 85 0.33 16.25 -18.67
C VAL A 85 1.45 16.44 -17.68
N ALA A 86 2.65 16.86 -18.13
CA ALA A 86 3.75 17.19 -17.25
C ALA A 86 3.39 18.37 -16.34
N GLU A 87 2.84 19.45 -16.90
CA GLU A 87 2.39 20.60 -16.13
C GLU A 87 1.39 20.23 -15.04
N TYR A 88 0.47 19.29 -15.35
CA TYR A 88 -0.53 18.81 -14.39
C TYR A 88 0.11 18.03 -13.25
N PHE A 89 0.98 17.06 -13.54
CA PHE A 89 1.60 16.23 -12.52
C PHE A 89 2.64 16.98 -11.67
N GLU A 90 3.29 18.00 -12.22
CA GLU A 90 4.33 18.76 -11.53
C GLU A 90 3.79 19.95 -10.74
N ARG A 91 2.55 20.39 -11.03
CA ARG A 91 1.96 21.58 -10.40
C ARG A 91 1.98 21.48 -8.87
N GLY A 92 2.64 22.44 -8.22
CA GLY A 92 2.73 22.54 -6.77
C GLY A 92 3.62 21.49 -6.10
N LYS A 93 4.33 20.66 -6.87
CA LYS A 93 5.25 19.67 -6.34
C LYS A 93 6.64 20.27 -6.10
N PRO A 94 7.35 19.85 -5.01
CA PRO A 94 8.73 20.26 -4.80
C PRO A 94 9.64 19.82 -5.97
N THR A 95 10.54 20.69 -6.42
CA THR A 95 11.47 20.40 -7.51
C THR A 95 12.27 19.12 -7.27
N ALA A 96 12.78 18.92 -6.06
CA ALA A 96 13.54 17.71 -5.71
C ALA A 96 12.72 16.41 -5.88
N LEU A 97 11.40 16.46 -5.63
CA LEU A 97 10.53 15.32 -5.83
C LEU A 97 10.31 15.04 -7.32
N VAL A 98 10.14 16.09 -8.14
CA VAL A 98 9.99 15.97 -9.59
C VAL A 98 11.26 15.38 -10.21
N GLU A 99 12.43 15.95 -9.90
CA GLU A 99 13.74 15.48 -10.36
C GLU A 99 13.99 14.03 -9.97
N HIS A 100 13.70 13.67 -8.71
CA HIS A 100 13.82 12.29 -8.24
C HIS A 100 12.89 11.35 -9.01
N GLY A 101 11.62 11.72 -9.19
CA GLY A 101 10.62 10.91 -9.91
C GLY A 101 10.99 10.63 -11.38
N LEU A 102 11.78 11.51 -12.00
CA LEU A 102 12.30 11.39 -13.37
C LEU A 102 13.67 10.68 -13.42
N SER A 103 14.33 10.50 -12.28
CA SER A 103 15.68 9.92 -12.23
C SER A 103 15.69 8.45 -12.65
N ASN A 104 16.86 7.99 -13.13
CA ASN A 104 17.07 6.59 -13.47
C ASN A 104 16.99 5.66 -12.25
N ALA A 105 17.22 6.19 -11.04
CA ALA A 105 17.20 5.42 -9.80
C ALA A 105 15.82 4.79 -9.51
N VAL A 106 14.74 5.44 -9.95
CA VAL A 106 13.36 4.96 -9.74
C VAL A 106 12.62 4.66 -11.05
N SER A 107 13.33 4.64 -12.17
CA SER A 107 12.74 4.35 -13.49
C SER A 107 12.10 2.98 -13.52
N GLY A 108 10.84 2.91 -13.96
CA GLY A 108 10.07 1.65 -14.02
C GLY A 108 9.58 1.13 -12.66
N GLU A 109 9.93 1.79 -11.54
CA GLU A 109 9.39 1.39 -10.24
C GLU A 109 7.90 1.69 -10.13
N ILE A 110 7.16 0.76 -9.54
CA ILE A 110 5.74 0.89 -9.23
C ILE A 110 5.51 0.51 -7.76
N PRO A 111 4.41 0.96 -7.15
CA PRO A 111 4.00 0.49 -5.83
C PRO A 111 3.82 -1.04 -5.84
N PHE A 112 4.30 -1.72 -4.81
CA PHE A 112 4.14 -3.17 -4.67
C PHE A 112 2.77 -3.57 -4.12
N ILE A 113 2.06 -2.62 -3.55
CA ILE A 113 0.72 -2.76 -3.02
C ILE A 113 -0.12 -1.65 -3.61
N LEU A 114 -1.26 -2.01 -4.18
CA LEU A 114 -2.23 -1.10 -4.78
C LEU A 114 -3.62 -1.49 -4.32
N ARG A 115 -4.47 -0.52 -4.06
CA ARG A 115 -5.88 -0.73 -3.75
C ARG A 115 -6.75 -0.01 -4.78
N PRO A 116 -7.36 -0.73 -5.72
CA PRO A 116 -8.42 -0.17 -6.53
C PRO A 116 -9.71 -0.07 -5.70
N ASP A 117 -10.34 1.10 -5.68
CA ASP A 117 -11.66 1.27 -5.12
C ASP A 117 -12.71 1.05 -6.21
N LEU A 118 -13.61 0.09 -5.98
CA LEU A 118 -14.53 -0.42 -6.99
C LEU A 118 -15.98 -0.15 -6.59
N LEU A 119 -16.73 0.47 -7.47
CA LEU A 119 -18.19 0.55 -7.38
C LEU A 119 -18.83 -0.63 -8.11
N ILE A 120 -19.79 -1.27 -7.46
CA ILE A 120 -20.61 -2.31 -8.09
C ILE A 120 -21.68 -1.63 -8.93
N THR A 121 -21.73 -1.99 -10.21
CA THR A 121 -22.71 -1.48 -11.17
C THR A 121 -23.53 -2.64 -11.76
N GLU A 122 -24.55 -2.33 -12.55
CA GLU A 122 -25.35 -3.34 -13.27
C GLU A 122 -24.50 -4.14 -14.26
N ASP A 123 -23.49 -3.52 -14.87
CA ASP A 123 -22.62 -4.10 -15.89
C ASP A 123 -21.35 -4.77 -15.33
N GLY A 124 -21.04 -4.61 -14.04
CA GLY A 124 -19.82 -5.12 -13.39
C GLY A 124 -19.24 -4.14 -12.40
N PHE A 125 -17.91 -3.91 -12.46
CA PHE A 125 -17.23 -2.98 -11.58
C PHE A 125 -16.77 -1.71 -12.31
N ALA A 126 -16.94 -0.54 -11.66
CA ALA A 126 -16.33 0.70 -12.09
C ALA A 126 -15.19 1.07 -11.12
N LEU A 127 -13.99 1.30 -11.66
CA LEU A 127 -12.84 1.80 -10.89
C LEU A 127 -13.03 3.30 -10.62
N THR A 128 -12.98 3.70 -9.36
CA THR A 128 -13.12 5.11 -8.96
C THR A 128 -11.82 5.71 -8.47
N GLU A 129 -10.97 4.92 -7.84
CA GLU A 129 -9.69 5.35 -7.29
C GLU A 129 -8.67 4.22 -7.37
N LEU A 130 -7.40 4.59 -7.50
CA LEU A 130 -6.27 3.67 -7.43
C LEU A 130 -5.28 4.21 -6.38
N ASP A 131 -5.37 3.69 -5.17
CA ASP A 131 -4.56 4.09 -4.05
C ASP A 131 -3.21 3.36 -4.05
N SER A 132 -2.12 4.10 -3.93
CA SER A 132 -0.75 3.59 -3.87
C SER A 132 -0.20 3.46 -2.45
N VAL A 133 -0.92 4.02 -1.46
CA VAL A 133 -0.58 3.96 -0.01
C VAL A 133 -1.78 3.42 0.78
N PRO A 134 -2.32 2.25 0.42
CA PRO A 134 -3.60 1.81 0.91
C PRO A 134 -3.60 1.43 2.39
N GLY A 135 -4.55 1.98 3.15
CA GLY A 135 -5.01 1.42 4.41
C GLY A 135 -5.93 0.20 4.22
N GLY A 136 -6.35 -0.42 5.31
CA GLY A 136 -7.31 -1.53 5.29
C GLY A 136 -6.70 -2.92 5.14
N VAL A 137 -5.38 -3.05 4.98
CA VAL A 137 -4.69 -4.36 4.88
C VAL A 137 -4.83 -5.14 6.18
N GLY A 138 -4.58 -4.49 7.31
CA GLY A 138 -4.71 -5.09 8.64
C GLY A 138 -6.16 -5.43 8.98
N LEU A 139 -7.10 -4.53 8.68
CA LEU A 139 -8.53 -4.77 8.85
C LEU A 139 -8.99 -5.98 8.04
N THR A 140 -8.63 -6.06 6.77
CA THR A 140 -9.02 -7.18 5.90
C THR A 140 -8.40 -8.50 6.39
N ALA A 141 -7.13 -8.48 6.81
CA ALA A 141 -6.48 -9.66 7.38
C ALA A 141 -7.16 -10.13 8.67
N PHE A 142 -7.56 -9.20 9.54
CA PHE A 142 -8.31 -9.53 10.76
C PHE A 142 -9.67 -10.15 10.43
N LEU A 143 -10.43 -9.55 9.52
CA LEU A 143 -11.72 -10.08 9.07
C LEU A 143 -11.56 -11.47 8.45
N ASN A 144 -10.56 -11.69 7.61
CA ASN A 144 -10.31 -12.99 7.00
C ASN A 144 -10.11 -14.11 8.04
N ARG A 145 -9.42 -13.81 9.14
CA ARG A 145 -9.28 -14.76 10.27
C ARG A 145 -10.61 -15.04 10.97
N LEU A 146 -11.46 -14.02 11.15
CA LEU A 146 -12.76 -14.20 11.82
C LEU A 146 -13.71 -15.08 11.01
N PHE A 147 -13.64 -15.01 9.68
CA PHE A 147 -14.49 -15.80 8.79
C PHE A 147 -13.85 -17.12 8.36
N GLU A 148 -12.62 -17.42 8.82
CA GLU A 148 -11.93 -18.69 8.54
C GLU A 148 -12.71 -19.89 9.09
N GLY A 149 -12.79 -20.97 8.29
CA GLY A 149 -13.51 -22.20 8.69
C GLY A 149 -15.02 -22.08 8.67
N GLY A 150 -15.58 -20.97 8.19
CA GLY A 150 -17.00 -20.80 7.97
C GLY A 150 -17.49 -21.63 6.77
N PRO A 151 -18.81 -21.64 6.51
CA PRO A 151 -19.40 -22.44 5.43
C PRO A 151 -19.08 -21.93 4.01
N GLN A 152 -18.46 -20.77 3.91
CA GLN A 152 -18.11 -20.13 2.64
C GLN A 152 -16.60 -20.00 2.50
N GLU A 153 -16.08 -20.22 1.30
CA GLU A 153 -14.68 -19.92 0.97
C GLU A 153 -14.44 -18.40 1.05
N VAL A 154 -13.43 -18.00 1.81
CA VAL A 154 -13.03 -16.59 1.98
C VAL A 154 -11.79 -16.30 1.14
N ILE A 155 -11.86 -15.29 0.28
CA ILE A 155 -10.69 -14.83 -0.48
C ILE A 155 -9.66 -14.25 0.50
N GLY A 156 -8.44 -14.82 0.47
CA GLY A 156 -7.41 -14.42 1.42
C GLY A 156 -7.55 -15.03 2.81
N GLU A 157 -8.28 -16.14 2.93
CA GLU A 157 -8.52 -16.89 4.17
C GLU A 157 -7.28 -17.03 5.06
N GLY A 158 -7.48 -16.90 6.36
CA GLY A 158 -6.43 -16.97 7.37
C GLY A 158 -5.40 -15.86 7.20
N ASP A 159 -4.13 -16.24 7.18
CA ASP A 159 -3.00 -15.31 7.12
C ASP A 159 -2.49 -15.01 5.70
N LYS A 160 -3.22 -15.40 4.67
CA LYS A 160 -2.78 -15.18 3.28
C LYS A 160 -2.54 -13.70 2.97
N MET A 161 -3.39 -12.80 3.50
CA MET A 161 -3.24 -11.35 3.32
C MET A 161 -1.93 -10.84 3.95
N LEU A 162 -1.65 -11.23 5.19
CA LEU A 162 -0.41 -10.86 5.90
C LEU A 162 0.83 -11.39 5.17
N LYS A 163 0.79 -12.64 4.74
CA LYS A 163 1.89 -13.29 4.00
C LYS A 163 2.12 -12.63 2.65
N CYS A 164 1.06 -12.27 1.92
CA CYS A 164 1.16 -11.55 0.66
C CYS A 164 1.73 -10.14 0.86
N PHE A 165 1.28 -9.42 1.89
CA PHE A 165 1.81 -8.10 2.24
C PHE A 165 3.31 -8.18 2.53
N TYR A 166 3.74 -9.05 3.44
CA TYR A 166 5.16 -9.23 3.76
C TYR A 166 5.98 -9.63 2.52
N LYS A 167 5.49 -10.60 1.74
CA LYS A 167 6.17 -11.07 0.52
C LYS A 167 6.35 -9.95 -0.50
N ALA A 168 5.34 -9.10 -0.67
CA ALA A 168 5.42 -7.95 -1.56
C ALA A 168 6.53 -6.97 -1.11
N LEU A 169 6.61 -6.66 0.18
CA LEU A 169 7.66 -5.77 0.70
C LEU A 169 9.05 -6.42 0.62
N ALA A 170 9.20 -7.65 1.09
CA ALA A 170 10.47 -8.36 1.10
C ALA A 170 11.06 -8.57 -0.32
N ALA A 171 10.21 -8.61 -1.35
CA ALA A 171 10.64 -8.70 -2.74
C ALA A 171 11.46 -7.47 -3.22
N LYS A 172 11.51 -6.37 -2.43
CA LYS A 172 12.42 -5.24 -2.69
C LYS A 172 13.89 -5.56 -2.40
N CYS A 173 14.16 -6.54 -1.51
CA CYS A 173 15.51 -6.99 -1.15
C CYS A 173 15.56 -8.52 -1.22
N PRO A 174 15.48 -9.13 -2.42
CA PRO A 174 15.41 -10.58 -2.58
C PRO A 174 16.68 -11.30 -2.12
N GLU A 175 17.80 -10.57 -1.95
CA GLU A 175 19.07 -11.06 -1.43
C GLU A 175 19.08 -11.24 0.10
N LEU A 176 18.08 -10.71 0.81
CA LEU A 176 17.98 -10.81 2.27
C LEU A 176 16.86 -11.79 2.66
N ASP A 177 17.20 -12.82 3.41
CA ASP A 177 16.20 -13.77 3.93
C ASP A 177 15.24 -13.13 4.93
N LEU A 178 15.74 -12.17 5.71
CA LEU A 178 14.98 -11.52 6.80
C LEU A 178 15.27 -10.00 6.83
N PRO A 179 14.79 -9.22 5.85
CA PRO A 179 15.01 -7.78 5.82
C PRO A 179 14.35 -7.07 7.01
N PHE A 180 15.01 -6.00 7.50
CA PHE A 180 14.41 -5.09 8.46
C PHE A 180 13.50 -4.11 7.72
N ILE A 181 12.20 -4.19 7.96
CA ILE A 181 11.17 -3.36 7.33
C ILE A 181 10.65 -2.35 8.34
N ALA A 182 10.83 -1.07 8.02
CA ALA A 182 10.22 0.04 8.75
C ALA A 182 8.95 0.52 8.03
N ILE A 183 7.80 0.43 8.67
CA ILE A 183 6.57 1.08 8.23
C ILE A 183 6.58 2.49 8.83
N LEU A 184 6.69 3.50 7.98
CA LEU A 184 6.74 4.90 8.43
C LEU A 184 5.36 5.53 8.29
N VAL A 185 4.72 5.79 9.42
CA VAL A 185 3.40 6.43 9.49
C VAL A 185 3.55 7.86 9.93
N SER A 186 3.20 8.83 9.07
CA SER A 186 3.22 10.26 9.40
C SER A 186 2.12 10.64 10.39
N GLU A 187 2.18 11.86 10.90
CA GLU A 187 1.14 12.40 11.78
C GLU A 187 -0.20 12.54 11.03
N GLU A 188 -0.17 12.93 9.76
CA GLU A 188 -1.35 13.05 8.91
C GLU A 188 -2.05 11.69 8.71
N ALA A 189 -1.27 10.60 8.71
CA ALA A 189 -1.77 9.24 8.60
C ALA A 189 -1.98 8.54 9.96
N ALA A 190 -1.90 9.27 11.07
CA ALA A 190 -1.91 8.72 12.43
C ALA A 190 -3.14 7.83 12.75
N THR A 191 -4.28 8.10 12.10
CA THR A 191 -5.50 7.28 12.26
C THR A 191 -5.33 5.83 11.78
N TYR A 192 -4.33 5.55 10.93
CA TYR A 192 -3.98 4.21 10.45
C TYR A 192 -2.86 3.55 11.27
N ARG A 193 -2.21 4.28 12.17
CA ARG A 193 -1.11 3.74 12.99
C ARG A 193 -1.50 2.46 13.75
N PRO A 194 -2.66 2.40 14.46
CA PRO A 194 -3.05 1.17 15.17
C PRO A 194 -3.18 -0.04 14.25
N GLU A 195 -3.61 0.17 13.00
CA GLU A 195 -3.70 -0.88 11.99
C GLU A 195 -2.32 -1.39 11.56
N MET A 196 -1.38 -0.47 11.30
CA MET A 196 -0.01 -0.82 10.91
C MET A 196 0.74 -1.50 12.05
N GLU A 197 0.54 -1.07 13.29
CA GLU A 197 1.10 -1.71 14.48
C GLU A 197 0.56 -3.12 14.68
N TRP A 198 -0.76 -3.31 14.52
CA TRP A 198 -1.36 -4.64 14.57
C TRP A 198 -0.76 -5.56 13.50
N LEU A 199 -0.65 -5.08 12.27
CA LEU A 199 -0.08 -5.82 11.14
C LEU A 199 1.39 -6.19 11.41
N ALA A 200 2.21 -5.23 11.85
CA ALA A 200 3.60 -5.47 12.22
C ALA A 200 3.72 -6.50 13.34
N MET A 201 2.89 -6.39 14.39
CA MET A 201 2.87 -7.35 15.51
C MET A 201 2.52 -8.77 15.03
N GLN A 202 1.56 -8.93 14.10
CA GLN A 202 1.24 -10.25 13.56
C GLN A 202 2.44 -10.85 12.80
N LEU A 203 3.13 -10.04 12.00
CA LEU A 203 4.32 -10.47 11.26
C LEU A 203 5.50 -10.78 12.19
N GLN A 204 5.68 -10.02 13.27
CA GLN A 204 6.69 -10.29 14.29
C GLN A 204 6.45 -11.65 14.98
N ARG A 205 5.20 -12.03 15.23
CA ARG A 205 4.84 -13.36 15.75
C ARG A 205 5.25 -14.49 14.82
N GLU A 206 5.34 -14.23 13.53
CA GLU A 206 5.90 -15.14 12.51
C GLU A 206 7.44 -15.03 12.37
N GLY A 207 8.10 -14.30 13.27
CA GLY A 207 9.55 -14.09 13.23
C GLY A 207 10.03 -13.07 12.20
N ARG A 208 9.13 -12.23 11.66
CA ARG A 208 9.52 -11.19 10.69
C ARG A 208 9.97 -9.92 11.41
N ARG A 209 10.93 -9.21 10.83
CA ARG A 209 11.48 -7.96 11.38
C ARG A 209 10.75 -6.75 10.79
N VAL A 210 9.50 -6.56 11.18
CA VAL A 210 8.62 -5.47 10.71
C VAL A 210 8.22 -4.61 11.89
N PHE A 211 8.45 -3.30 11.82
CA PHE A 211 8.19 -2.37 12.91
C PHE A 211 7.58 -1.07 12.37
N VAL A 212 6.80 -0.39 13.21
CA VAL A 212 6.15 0.88 12.86
C VAL A 212 6.85 2.02 13.59
N PHE A 213 7.16 3.08 12.86
CA PHE A 213 7.79 4.28 13.38
C PHE A 213 7.12 5.54 12.81
N SER A 214 7.31 6.67 13.47
CA SER A 214 7.14 7.97 12.86
C SER A 214 8.34 8.29 11.95
N PRO A 215 8.15 9.04 10.87
CA PRO A 215 9.28 9.45 10.03
C PRO A 215 10.40 10.13 10.82
N ASP A 216 10.07 10.89 11.88
CA ASP A 216 11.03 11.63 12.72
C ASP A 216 11.93 10.72 13.59
N GLU A 217 11.56 9.45 13.76
CA GLU A 217 12.39 8.45 14.45
C GLU A 217 13.51 7.90 13.56
N VAL A 218 13.47 8.20 12.26
CA VAL A 218 14.49 7.76 11.31
C VAL A 218 15.69 8.70 11.35
N MET A 219 16.86 8.14 11.55
CA MET A 219 18.12 8.87 11.63
C MET A 219 19.12 8.38 10.58
N PRO A 220 19.88 9.29 9.93
CA PRO A 220 21.00 8.89 9.09
C PRO A 220 22.20 8.51 9.96
N LEU A 221 22.79 7.34 9.69
CA LEU A 221 24.01 6.89 10.34
C LEU A 221 24.98 6.34 9.26
N GLY A 222 26.05 7.09 8.99
CA GLY A 222 26.92 6.81 7.86
C GLY A 222 26.15 6.86 6.54
N ASN A 223 26.20 5.76 5.77
CA ASN A 223 25.46 5.58 4.52
C ASN A 223 24.21 4.70 4.71
N SER A 224 23.54 4.83 5.83
CA SER A 224 22.33 4.04 6.15
C SER A 224 21.28 4.92 6.83
N LEU A 225 20.02 4.54 6.66
CA LEU A 225 18.92 5.01 7.50
C LEU A 225 18.73 4.00 8.61
N CYS A 226 18.60 4.48 9.83
CA CYS A 226 18.46 3.67 11.04
C CYS A 226 17.28 4.16 11.87
N VAL A 227 16.77 3.27 12.72
CA VAL A 227 15.86 3.58 13.82
C VAL A 227 16.45 3.02 15.11
N ASP A 228 16.10 3.60 16.23
CA ASP A 228 16.52 3.07 17.53
C ASP A 228 15.51 2.03 18.03
N ILE A 229 16.00 0.88 18.46
CA ILE A 229 15.21 -0.12 19.20
C ILE A 229 15.92 -0.38 20.53
N GLU A 230 15.33 0.06 21.60
CA GLU A 230 15.84 -0.15 22.98
C GLU A 230 17.30 0.30 23.15
N GLY A 231 17.65 1.46 22.59
CA GLY A 231 19.00 2.04 22.67
C GLY A 231 19.99 1.47 21.63
N ASN A 232 19.53 0.64 20.71
CA ASN A 232 20.36 0.02 19.69
C ASN A 232 19.94 0.47 18.29
N PRO A 233 20.77 1.22 17.57
CA PRO A 233 20.49 1.61 16.19
C PRO A 233 20.36 0.38 15.28
N GLN A 234 19.21 0.24 14.64
CA GLN A 234 18.93 -0.81 13.66
C GLN A 234 18.91 -0.22 12.26
N LYS A 235 19.70 -0.78 11.36
CA LYS A 235 19.69 -0.39 9.95
C LYS A 235 18.37 -0.81 9.32
N ILE A 236 17.78 0.09 8.55
CA ILE A 236 16.58 -0.17 7.77
C ILE A 236 17.02 -0.71 6.39
N ASP A 237 16.46 -1.85 5.99
CA ASP A 237 16.65 -2.40 4.66
C ASP A 237 15.53 -1.96 3.71
N ILE A 238 14.29 -1.92 4.21
CA ILE A 238 13.10 -1.52 3.44
C ILE A 238 12.27 -0.52 4.24
N ILE A 239 11.91 0.58 3.61
CA ILE A 239 10.89 1.51 4.10
C ILE A 239 9.59 1.23 3.36
N TYR A 240 8.53 0.88 4.10
CA TYR A 240 7.16 1.01 3.62
C TYR A 240 6.65 2.40 4.00
N ARG A 241 6.56 3.28 3.01
CA ARG A 241 6.12 4.65 3.17
C ARG A 241 4.61 4.68 3.35
N PHE A 242 4.14 4.93 4.56
CA PHE A 242 2.72 5.10 4.86
C PHE A 242 2.42 6.58 5.17
N PHE A 243 2.68 7.41 4.19
CA PHE A 243 2.35 8.83 4.10
C PHE A 243 2.29 9.25 2.64
N GLU A 244 1.52 10.29 2.35
CA GLU A 244 1.39 10.83 0.99
C GLU A 244 2.57 11.71 0.61
N LEU A 245 2.84 11.86 -0.70
CA LEU A 245 3.96 12.71 -1.15
C LEU A 245 3.67 14.20 -0.95
N PHE A 246 2.42 14.60 -0.82
CA PHE A 246 2.08 15.97 -0.47
C PHE A 246 2.36 16.30 1.01
N ASP A 247 2.56 15.31 1.88
CA ASP A 247 2.95 15.49 3.28
C ASP A 247 4.45 15.72 3.46
N LEU A 248 5.27 15.51 2.43
CA LEU A 248 6.74 15.66 2.50
C LEU A 248 7.23 16.97 3.12
N PRO A 249 6.58 18.14 2.93
CA PRO A 249 6.97 19.38 3.61
C PRO A 249 6.90 19.29 5.14
N ASN A 250 6.04 18.43 5.68
CA ASN A 250 5.86 18.20 7.11
C ASN A 250 6.78 17.09 7.65
N ILE A 251 7.60 16.49 6.80
CA ILE A 251 8.51 15.38 7.14
C ILE A 251 9.97 15.86 6.95
N PRO A 252 10.60 16.49 7.96
CA PRO A 252 11.95 17.08 7.81
C PRO A 252 13.03 16.07 7.42
N VAL A 253 12.85 14.80 7.80
CA VAL A 253 13.78 13.71 7.47
C VAL A 253 13.71 13.30 5.98
N SER A 254 12.70 13.72 5.24
CA SER A 254 12.48 13.37 3.82
C SER A 254 13.68 13.69 2.91
N LYS A 255 14.44 14.75 3.22
CA LYS A 255 15.68 15.08 2.53
C LYS A 255 16.73 13.96 2.54
N TYR A 256 16.72 13.12 3.58
CA TYR A 256 17.62 11.98 3.65
C TYR A 256 17.10 10.78 2.85
N PHE A 257 15.78 10.69 2.64
CA PHE A 257 15.22 9.64 1.79
C PHE A 257 15.70 9.80 0.35
N PHE A 258 15.62 11.00 -0.23
CA PHE A 258 16.14 11.25 -1.58
C PHE A 258 17.61 10.86 -1.70
N LYS A 259 18.45 11.34 -0.76
CA LYS A 259 19.87 11.02 -0.73
C LYS A 259 20.13 9.51 -0.56
N ALA A 260 19.37 8.84 0.30
CA ALA A 260 19.52 7.43 0.58
C ALA A 260 19.14 6.56 -0.64
N LEU A 261 18.12 6.96 -1.38
CA LEU A 261 17.66 6.23 -2.58
C LEU A 261 18.63 6.36 -3.76
N GLU A 262 19.48 7.39 -3.79
CA GLU A 262 20.48 7.57 -4.84
C GLU A 262 21.75 6.72 -4.67
N GLY A 263 22.11 6.37 -3.44
CA GLY A 263 23.40 5.71 -3.22
C GLY A 263 23.52 4.80 -2.00
N TRP A 264 22.48 4.69 -1.17
CA TRP A 264 22.51 3.83 0.02
C TRP A 264 21.77 2.50 -0.26
N SER A 265 21.91 1.55 0.64
CA SER A 265 21.33 0.22 0.47
C SER A 265 19.84 0.12 0.79
N VAL A 266 19.22 1.16 1.33
CA VAL A 266 17.79 1.15 1.68
C VAL A 266 16.92 1.16 0.43
N LYS A 267 15.82 0.40 0.47
CA LYS A 267 14.77 0.39 -0.55
C LYS A 267 13.51 1.03 0.02
N LEU A 268 12.69 1.62 -0.85
CA LEU A 268 11.45 2.29 -0.46
C LEU A 268 10.30 1.86 -1.37
N THR A 269 9.14 1.64 -0.77
CA THR A 269 7.87 1.39 -1.47
C THR A 269 6.72 1.98 -0.66
N PRO A 270 5.69 2.58 -1.27
CA PRO A 270 5.63 3.01 -2.68
C PRO A 270 6.78 3.94 -3.07
N PRO A 271 7.21 3.96 -4.32
CA PRO A 271 8.30 4.83 -4.76
C PRO A 271 7.90 6.30 -4.67
N MET A 272 8.87 7.19 -4.42
CA MET A 272 8.61 8.64 -4.39
C MET A 272 8.52 9.21 -5.81
N ARG A 273 7.45 8.87 -6.49
CA ARG A 273 7.16 9.26 -7.88
C ARG A 273 5.84 10.01 -7.94
N HIS A 274 5.91 11.34 -7.88
CA HIS A 274 4.78 12.26 -7.77
C HIS A 274 3.66 12.05 -8.79
N PHE A 275 3.96 11.48 -9.94
CA PHE A 275 2.95 11.18 -10.97
C PHE A 275 2.27 9.80 -10.79
N GLN A 276 2.59 9.07 -9.73
CA GLN A 276 1.92 7.80 -9.40
C GLN A 276 0.87 7.95 -8.29
N GLU A 277 0.80 9.13 -7.68
CA GLU A 277 -0.21 9.50 -6.67
C GLU A 277 -1.19 10.53 -7.18
#